data_67e224b9ef3de9f1d3cf939177a2b62e
#
_entry.id   67e224b9ef3de9f1d3cf939177a2b62e
#
_cell.length_a   1.000
_cell.length_b   1.000
_cell.length_c   1.000
_cell.angle_alpha   90.00
_cell.angle_beta   90.00
_cell.angle_gamma   90.00
#
_symmetry.space_group_name_H-M   'P 1'
#
loop_
_entity.id
_entity.type
_entity.pdbx_description
1 polymer ?
#
loop_
_entity_poly.entity_id
_entity_poly.type
_entity_poly.pdbx_seq_one_letter_code
_entity_poly.pdbx_strand_id
1 'polypeptide(L)'
;YYSDLIQRHPGWEYAGVFADNGISGTSTNRPEFQRMIAECEAGHIDIILTKSFSRFARNTLDMLVTIRRLKELGISVRFEKEGIDTLTESGELLLTLLASFAQEESRSISDNVKWGVRKRMEQGIPNGRFRILGYRWQDGRLVVVPQEAAIVRRIYQDFLDGKSRLETERALDAEGIRTINGCRFQDSSLKCILTNITYTGNLILQKEYITDPIDGKRKKNHGELPQFFVADTHEAIIDRGTFDFVQQEMARRRALG
;
A
#
# COMPACT_ATOMS: atom_id res chain seq x y z
N TYR A 1 -34.27 29.43 -8.08
CA TYR A 1 -33.75 29.58 -9.44
C TYR A 1 -33.98 28.31 -10.26
N TYR A 2 -33.40 27.16 -9.91
CA TYR A 2 -33.57 25.92 -10.71
C TYR A 2 -35.00 25.39 -10.70
N SER A 3 -35.72 25.48 -9.60
CA SER A 3 -37.14 25.11 -9.53
C SER A 3 -37.98 25.92 -10.54
N ASP A 4 -37.77 27.22 -10.58
CA ASP A 4 -38.49 28.09 -11.52
C ASP A 4 -38.07 27.83 -12.96
N LEU A 5 -36.78 27.54 -13.20
CA LEU A 5 -36.25 27.20 -14.51
C LEU A 5 -36.89 25.93 -15.07
N ILE A 6 -36.96 24.88 -14.22
CA ILE A 6 -37.55 23.59 -14.60
C ILE A 6 -39.04 23.70 -14.86
N GLN A 7 -39.78 24.38 -13.96
CA GLN A 7 -41.24 24.53 -14.08
C GLN A 7 -41.67 25.36 -15.31
N ARG A 8 -40.81 26.28 -15.78
CA ARG A 8 -41.07 27.09 -16.98
C ARG A 8 -40.65 26.40 -18.26
N HIS A 9 -39.89 25.31 -18.20
CA HIS A 9 -39.42 24.62 -19.40
C HIS A 9 -40.49 23.66 -19.93
N PRO A 10 -40.94 23.82 -21.18
CA PRO A 10 -41.93 22.94 -21.76
C PRO A 10 -41.40 21.51 -21.87
N GLY A 11 -42.13 20.54 -21.37
CA GLY A 11 -41.78 19.11 -21.42
C GLY A 11 -40.84 18.63 -20.29
N TRP A 12 -40.58 19.46 -19.29
CA TRP A 12 -39.89 19.02 -18.07
C TRP A 12 -40.89 18.89 -16.90
N GLU A 13 -40.70 17.82 -16.15
CA GLU A 13 -41.37 17.58 -14.87
C GLU A 13 -40.41 17.83 -13.71
N TYR A 14 -40.87 18.48 -12.66
CA TYR A 14 -40.05 18.83 -11.50
C TYR A 14 -39.97 17.67 -10.52
N ALA A 15 -38.82 16.98 -10.48
CA ALA A 15 -38.55 15.85 -9.59
C ALA A 15 -38.12 16.24 -8.18
N GLY A 16 -37.51 17.42 -7.99
CA GLY A 16 -37.09 17.90 -6.67
C GLY A 16 -35.80 18.71 -6.63
N VAL A 17 -35.43 19.18 -5.45
CA VAL A 17 -34.12 19.78 -5.16
C VAL A 17 -33.39 18.93 -4.12
N PHE A 18 -32.13 18.62 -4.41
CA PHE A 18 -31.23 17.86 -3.56
C PHE A 18 -30.07 18.76 -3.13
N ALA A 19 -30.07 19.21 -1.90
CA ALA A 19 -29.09 20.17 -1.41
C ALA A 19 -28.51 19.79 -0.06
N ASP A 20 -27.21 19.50 -0.03
CA ASP A 20 -26.46 19.27 1.20
C ASP A 20 -25.95 20.59 1.74
N ASN A 21 -26.62 21.18 2.75
CA ASN A 21 -26.27 22.45 3.35
C ASN A 21 -25.24 22.31 4.46
N GLY A 22 -24.20 23.16 4.46
CA GLY A 22 -23.27 23.31 5.59
C GLY A 22 -22.27 22.18 5.79
N ILE A 23 -22.16 21.23 4.84
CA ILE A 23 -21.19 20.14 4.93
C ILE A 23 -19.86 20.60 4.34
N SER A 24 -18.80 20.62 5.19
CA SER A 24 -17.46 20.99 4.75
C SER A 24 -16.96 19.98 3.67
N GLY A 25 -16.12 20.44 2.74
CA GLY A 25 -15.61 19.65 1.63
C GLY A 25 -14.86 18.36 2.01
N THR A 26 -14.65 18.10 3.32
CA THR A 26 -13.97 16.91 3.87
C THR A 26 -14.93 15.84 4.39
N SER A 27 -16.24 16.15 4.60
CA SER A 27 -17.21 15.16 5.08
C SER A 27 -17.61 14.19 3.96
N THR A 28 -17.53 12.88 4.21
CA THR A 28 -17.97 11.82 3.30
C THR A 28 -19.48 11.68 3.19
N ASN A 29 -20.22 12.31 4.11
CA ASN A 29 -21.66 12.19 4.19
C ASN A 29 -22.36 13.29 3.36
N ARG A 30 -23.01 12.91 2.24
CA ARG A 30 -23.86 13.75 1.39
C ARG A 30 -25.22 13.07 1.23
N PRO A 31 -26.08 13.11 2.25
CA PRO A 31 -27.34 12.35 2.26
C PRO A 31 -28.27 12.74 1.10
N GLU A 32 -28.36 14.02 0.78
CA GLU A 32 -29.20 14.47 -0.33
C GLU A 32 -28.64 14.07 -1.69
N PHE A 33 -27.34 14.11 -1.86
CA PHE A 33 -26.71 13.61 -3.08
C PHE A 33 -26.93 12.10 -3.25
N GLN A 34 -26.80 11.31 -2.18
CA GLN A 34 -27.08 9.86 -2.23
C GLN A 34 -28.56 9.58 -2.51
N ARG A 35 -29.47 10.37 -1.94
CA ARG A 35 -30.90 10.28 -2.24
C ARG A 35 -31.17 10.56 -3.72
N MET A 36 -30.56 11.61 -4.28
CA MET A 36 -30.65 11.92 -5.71
C MET A 36 -30.19 10.73 -6.59
N ILE A 37 -29.07 10.12 -6.26
CA ILE A 37 -28.57 8.94 -7.00
C ILE A 37 -29.56 7.77 -6.89
N ALA A 38 -30.13 7.51 -5.73
CA ALA A 38 -31.15 6.45 -5.56
C ALA A 38 -32.42 6.72 -6.40
N GLU A 39 -32.89 7.96 -6.49
CA GLU A 39 -34.01 8.35 -7.34
C GLU A 39 -33.67 8.20 -8.84
N CYS A 40 -32.44 8.47 -9.22
CA CYS A 40 -31.91 8.21 -10.56
C CYS A 40 -31.97 6.71 -10.90
N GLU A 41 -31.53 5.86 -9.99
CA GLU A 41 -31.55 4.39 -10.16
C GLU A 41 -32.96 3.80 -10.17
N ALA A 42 -33.88 4.45 -9.46
CA ALA A 42 -35.32 4.09 -9.51
C ALA A 42 -36.00 4.53 -10.81
N GLY A 43 -35.32 5.28 -11.69
CA GLY A 43 -35.87 5.78 -12.95
C GLY A 43 -36.82 6.98 -12.81
N HIS A 44 -36.70 7.73 -11.70
CA HIS A 44 -37.53 8.89 -11.42
C HIS A 44 -36.94 10.21 -11.91
N ILE A 45 -35.66 10.20 -12.37
CA ILE A 45 -34.94 11.38 -12.82
C ILE A 45 -34.25 11.07 -14.16
N ASP A 46 -34.49 11.90 -15.15
CA ASP A 46 -33.86 11.82 -16.49
C ASP A 46 -32.76 12.90 -16.66
N ILE A 47 -32.91 14.05 -15.96
CA ILE A 47 -32.02 15.20 -16.12
C ILE A 47 -31.67 15.76 -14.76
N ILE A 48 -30.38 15.97 -14.52
CA ILE A 48 -29.83 16.68 -13.36
C ILE A 48 -29.28 18.03 -13.82
N LEU A 49 -29.76 19.11 -13.18
CA LEU A 49 -29.22 20.46 -13.36
C LEU A 49 -28.31 20.82 -12.18
N THR A 50 -27.11 21.22 -12.44
CA THR A 50 -26.16 21.64 -11.39
C THR A 50 -25.37 22.88 -11.83
N LYS A 51 -24.99 23.70 -10.87
CA LYS A 51 -24.32 24.96 -11.16
C LYS A 51 -22.93 24.76 -11.78
N SER A 52 -22.14 23.80 -11.28
CA SER A 52 -20.76 23.58 -11.71
C SER A 52 -20.23 22.23 -11.27
N PHE A 53 -19.13 21.81 -11.86
CA PHE A 53 -18.37 20.60 -11.49
C PHE A 53 -18.05 20.53 -9.99
N SER A 54 -17.61 21.62 -9.40
CA SER A 54 -17.22 21.69 -7.98
C SER A 54 -18.41 21.53 -6.99
N ARG A 55 -19.63 21.70 -7.46
CA ARG A 55 -20.86 21.45 -6.68
C ARG A 55 -21.32 20.01 -6.81
N PHE A 56 -21.07 19.41 -7.95
CA PHE A 56 -21.46 18.03 -8.23
C PHE A 56 -20.57 17.02 -7.53
N ALA A 57 -19.24 17.12 -7.71
CA ALA A 57 -18.28 16.17 -7.15
C ALA A 57 -17.15 16.87 -6.39
N ARG A 58 -16.44 16.10 -5.55
CA ARG A 58 -15.34 16.60 -4.70
C ARG A 58 -13.98 16.47 -5.35
N ASN A 59 -13.80 15.47 -6.15
CA ASN A 59 -12.57 15.17 -6.87
C ASN A 59 -12.92 14.61 -8.25
N THR A 60 -11.90 14.54 -9.08
CA THR A 60 -12.02 14.12 -10.48
C THR A 60 -12.49 12.67 -10.61
N LEU A 61 -12.06 11.78 -9.73
CA LEU A 61 -12.43 10.36 -9.76
C LEU A 61 -13.90 10.15 -9.41
N ASP A 62 -14.39 10.76 -8.32
CA ASP A 62 -15.80 10.69 -7.92
C ASP A 62 -16.71 11.24 -9.02
N MET A 63 -16.29 12.33 -9.65
CA MET A 63 -17.01 12.94 -10.77
C MET A 63 -17.11 11.98 -11.96
N LEU A 64 -16.00 11.40 -12.36
CA LEU A 64 -15.92 10.47 -13.48
C LEU A 64 -16.81 9.24 -13.25
N VAL A 65 -16.68 8.61 -12.06
CA VAL A 65 -17.45 7.40 -11.71
C VAL A 65 -18.95 7.70 -11.69
N THR A 66 -19.33 8.81 -11.06
CA THR A 66 -20.76 9.17 -10.95
C THR A 66 -21.36 9.51 -12.30
N ILE A 67 -20.68 10.30 -13.14
CA ILE A 67 -21.20 10.67 -14.47
C ILE A 67 -21.30 9.44 -15.36
N ARG A 68 -20.34 8.52 -15.34
CA ARG A 68 -20.40 7.27 -16.11
C ARG A 68 -21.62 6.44 -15.72
N ARG A 69 -21.84 6.27 -14.40
CA ARG A 69 -23.02 5.53 -13.89
C ARG A 69 -24.34 6.17 -14.33
N LEU A 70 -24.47 7.48 -14.21
CA LEU A 70 -25.66 8.22 -14.65
C LEU A 70 -25.86 8.12 -16.16
N LYS A 71 -24.79 8.18 -16.95
CA LYS A 71 -24.85 8.00 -18.40
C LYS A 71 -25.29 6.60 -18.82
N GLU A 72 -24.81 5.55 -18.11
CA GLU A 72 -25.27 4.17 -18.33
C GLU A 72 -26.78 4.01 -18.08
N LEU A 73 -27.34 4.81 -17.16
CA LEU A 73 -28.78 4.90 -16.91
C LEU A 73 -29.54 5.81 -17.89
N GLY A 74 -28.83 6.45 -18.84
CA GLY A 74 -29.42 7.39 -19.80
C GLY A 74 -29.71 8.77 -19.21
N ILE A 75 -29.17 9.12 -18.05
CA ILE A 75 -29.45 10.36 -17.34
C ILE A 75 -28.46 11.45 -17.74
N SER A 76 -29.00 12.61 -18.18
CA SER A 76 -28.22 13.79 -18.54
C SER A 76 -27.85 14.60 -17.31
N VAL A 77 -26.57 14.93 -17.15
CA VAL A 77 -26.12 15.93 -16.16
C VAL A 77 -25.69 17.19 -16.91
N ARG A 78 -26.36 18.30 -16.59
CA ARG A 78 -26.10 19.61 -17.23
C ARG A 78 -25.42 20.55 -16.25
N PHE A 79 -24.22 20.97 -16.61
CA PHE A 79 -23.39 21.90 -15.86
C PHE A 79 -23.59 23.30 -16.42
N GLU A 80 -24.31 24.15 -15.70
CA GLU A 80 -24.69 25.47 -16.17
C GLU A 80 -23.49 26.37 -16.44
N LYS A 81 -22.54 26.43 -15.50
CA LYS A 81 -21.35 27.29 -15.58
C LYS A 81 -20.42 26.89 -16.71
N GLU A 82 -20.24 25.62 -16.93
CA GLU A 82 -19.36 25.05 -17.93
C GLU A 82 -20.05 24.87 -19.29
N GLY A 83 -21.39 24.96 -19.35
CA GLY A 83 -22.18 24.81 -20.58
C GLY A 83 -22.10 23.40 -21.17
N ILE A 84 -21.95 22.37 -20.32
CA ILE A 84 -21.75 20.98 -20.75
C ILE A 84 -22.94 20.11 -20.34
N ASP A 85 -23.41 19.27 -21.28
CA ASP A 85 -24.36 18.19 -21.08
C ASP A 85 -23.64 16.85 -21.30
N THR A 86 -23.73 15.94 -20.31
CA THR A 86 -22.96 14.69 -20.31
C THR A 86 -23.38 13.68 -21.38
N LEU A 87 -24.56 13.81 -21.97
CA LEU A 87 -25.02 12.94 -23.05
C LEU A 87 -24.65 13.44 -24.46
N THR A 88 -24.02 14.62 -24.56
CA THR A 88 -23.55 15.20 -25.83
C THR A 88 -22.09 14.84 -26.12
N GLU A 89 -21.62 15.17 -27.33
CA GLU A 89 -20.20 15.02 -27.71
C GLU A 89 -19.26 15.78 -26.77
N SER A 90 -19.67 16.97 -26.29
CA SER A 90 -18.93 17.73 -25.28
C SER A 90 -18.81 16.96 -23.97
N GLY A 91 -19.83 16.17 -23.59
CA GLY A 91 -19.80 15.28 -22.44
C GLY A 91 -18.81 14.12 -22.61
N GLU A 92 -18.71 13.54 -23.81
CA GLU A 92 -17.69 12.50 -24.10
C GLU A 92 -16.27 13.02 -23.98
N LEU A 93 -16.03 14.20 -24.54
CA LEU A 93 -14.73 14.86 -24.40
C LEU A 93 -14.40 15.13 -22.92
N LEU A 94 -15.37 15.63 -22.16
CA LEU A 94 -15.22 15.83 -20.72
C LEU A 94 -14.85 14.53 -20.00
N LEU A 95 -15.56 13.42 -20.24
CA LEU A 95 -15.28 12.13 -19.62
C LEU A 95 -13.87 11.63 -19.95
N THR A 96 -13.42 11.82 -21.19
CA THR A 96 -12.06 11.46 -21.62
C THR A 96 -11.00 12.29 -20.88
N LEU A 97 -11.20 13.59 -20.75
CA LEU A 97 -10.31 14.46 -20.00
C LEU A 97 -10.28 14.13 -18.51
N LEU A 98 -11.45 13.90 -17.89
CA LEU A 98 -11.55 13.50 -16.49
C LEU A 98 -10.86 12.16 -16.24
N ALA A 99 -10.98 11.19 -17.14
CA ALA A 99 -10.28 9.92 -17.03
C ALA A 99 -8.76 10.09 -17.06
N SER A 100 -8.26 10.95 -17.94
CA SER A 100 -6.84 11.25 -18.03
C SER A 100 -6.32 11.96 -16.78
N PHE A 101 -7.05 12.93 -16.25
CA PHE A 101 -6.69 13.62 -15.00
C PHE A 101 -6.74 12.70 -13.80
N ALA A 102 -7.76 11.85 -13.66
CA ALA A 102 -7.87 10.89 -12.57
C ALA A 102 -6.71 9.88 -12.58
N GLN A 103 -6.29 9.45 -13.76
CA GLN A 103 -5.13 8.58 -13.92
C GLN A 103 -3.84 9.27 -13.52
N GLU A 104 -3.62 10.51 -13.93
CA GLU A 104 -2.43 11.29 -13.61
C GLU A 104 -2.37 11.65 -12.12
N GLU A 105 -3.50 12.00 -11.49
CA GLU A 105 -3.60 12.23 -10.05
C GLU A 105 -3.22 10.98 -9.26
N SER A 106 -3.75 9.81 -9.63
CA SER A 106 -3.42 8.53 -8.99
C SER A 106 -1.93 8.20 -9.13
N ARG A 107 -1.33 8.45 -10.30
CA ARG A 107 0.09 8.26 -10.54
C ARG A 107 0.94 9.20 -9.68
N SER A 108 0.59 10.48 -9.61
CA SER A 108 1.29 11.49 -8.81
C SER A 108 1.26 11.16 -7.32
N ILE A 109 0.11 10.73 -6.78
CA ILE A 109 -0.01 10.27 -5.37
C ILE A 109 0.92 9.08 -5.13
N SER A 110 0.90 8.09 -6.03
CA SER A 110 1.77 6.91 -5.91
C SER A 110 3.26 7.28 -5.91
N ASP A 111 3.68 8.17 -6.80
CA ASP A 111 5.08 8.59 -6.91
C ASP A 111 5.52 9.41 -5.70
N ASN A 112 4.65 10.27 -5.16
CA ASN A 112 4.90 11.00 -3.91
C ASN A 112 5.06 10.05 -2.71
N VAL A 113 4.22 9.02 -2.61
CA VAL A 113 4.34 7.99 -1.56
C VAL A 113 5.66 7.22 -1.71
N LYS A 114 6.01 6.77 -2.92
CA LYS A 114 7.28 6.08 -3.20
C LYS A 114 8.47 6.95 -2.83
N TRP A 115 8.44 8.23 -3.20
CA TRP A 115 9.49 9.19 -2.86
C TRP A 115 9.63 9.37 -1.34
N GLY A 116 8.52 9.56 -0.61
CA GLY A 116 8.53 9.68 0.84
C GLY A 116 9.04 8.43 1.55
N VAL A 117 8.68 7.24 1.07
CA VAL A 117 9.21 5.96 1.57
C VAL A 117 10.72 5.87 1.34
N ARG A 118 11.18 6.21 0.13
CA ARG A 118 12.60 6.19 -0.22
C ARG A 118 13.42 7.15 0.64
N LYS A 119 12.93 8.38 0.87
CA LYS A 119 13.58 9.37 1.74
C LYS A 119 13.73 8.87 3.18
N ARG A 120 12.73 8.18 3.72
CA ARG A 120 12.86 7.54 5.05
C ARG A 120 13.91 6.43 5.04
N MET A 121 13.95 5.60 4.00
CA MET A 121 14.96 4.53 3.88
C MET A 121 16.38 5.10 3.74
N GLU A 122 16.57 6.22 3.04
CA GLU A 122 17.85 6.96 2.98
C GLU A 122 18.31 7.44 4.37
N GLN A 123 17.35 7.76 5.26
CA GLN A 123 17.61 8.15 6.65
C GLN A 123 17.73 6.94 7.60
N GLY A 124 17.72 5.73 7.09
CA GLY A 124 17.79 4.50 7.89
C GLY A 124 16.50 4.09 8.58
N ILE A 125 15.38 4.70 8.22
CA ILE A 125 14.07 4.40 8.81
C ILE A 125 13.36 3.36 7.95
N PRO A 126 13.09 2.14 8.47
CA PRO A 126 12.40 1.10 7.72
C PRO A 126 10.94 1.47 7.45
N ASN A 127 10.41 1.02 6.32
CA ASN A 127 9.02 1.21 5.97
C ASN A 127 8.14 0.14 6.64
N GLY A 128 7.89 0.30 7.92
CA GLY A 128 7.09 -0.60 8.74
C GLY A 128 7.92 -1.48 9.68
N ARG A 129 7.23 -2.10 10.62
CA ARG A 129 7.81 -3.02 11.60
C ARG A 129 7.78 -4.44 11.04
N PHE A 130 8.91 -5.12 11.05
CA PHE A 130 9.00 -6.54 10.70
C PHE A 130 9.29 -7.38 11.94
N ARG A 131 8.95 -8.66 11.90
CA ARG A 131 9.24 -9.62 12.97
C ARG A 131 10.52 -10.37 12.62
N ILE A 132 11.41 -10.48 13.59
CA ILE A 132 12.66 -11.22 13.47
C ILE A 132 12.98 -11.89 14.80
N LEU A 133 13.38 -13.16 14.78
CA LEU A 133 13.77 -13.90 15.96
C LEU A 133 14.94 -13.22 16.65
N GLY A 134 14.89 -13.10 17.96
CA GLY A 134 15.94 -12.44 18.75
C GLY A 134 15.73 -10.95 18.99
N TYR A 135 14.78 -10.34 18.31
CA TYR A 135 14.49 -8.91 18.47
C TYR A 135 13.01 -8.58 18.59
N ARG A 136 12.73 -7.48 19.29
CA ARG A 136 11.39 -6.86 19.39
C ARG A 136 11.51 -5.36 19.09
N TRP A 137 10.47 -4.81 18.44
CA TRP A 137 10.34 -3.37 18.26
C TRP A 137 9.88 -2.70 19.54
N GLN A 138 10.70 -1.79 20.06
CA GLN A 138 10.40 -0.93 21.19
C GLN A 138 10.85 0.49 20.85
N ASP A 139 9.97 1.49 20.98
CA ASP A 139 10.23 2.91 20.71
C ASP A 139 10.91 3.19 19.35
N GLY A 140 10.49 2.45 18.32
CA GLY A 140 11.00 2.61 16.96
C GLY A 140 12.37 1.95 16.70
N ARG A 141 12.92 1.20 17.66
CA ARG A 141 14.20 0.47 17.55
C ARG A 141 14.02 -1.01 17.80
N LEU A 142 14.94 -1.80 17.27
CA LEU A 142 15.06 -3.22 17.57
C LEU A 142 15.81 -3.38 18.90
N VAL A 143 15.19 -4.08 19.85
CA VAL A 143 15.76 -4.41 21.15
C VAL A 143 15.93 -5.92 21.25
N VAL A 144 17.05 -6.39 21.76
CA VAL A 144 17.36 -7.80 21.92
C VAL A 144 16.40 -8.45 22.91
N VAL A 145 15.85 -9.61 22.53
CA VAL A 145 15.09 -10.52 23.41
C VAL A 145 16.04 -11.66 23.84
N PRO A 146 16.56 -11.67 25.08
CA PRO A 146 17.65 -12.56 25.47
C PRO A 146 17.40 -14.04 25.20
N GLN A 147 16.20 -14.52 25.45
CA GLN A 147 15.82 -15.93 25.26
C GLN A 147 15.83 -16.31 23.77
N GLU A 148 15.28 -15.47 22.90
CA GLU A 148 15.29 -15.66 21.45
C GLU A 148 16.69 -15.48 20.87
N ALA A 149 17.46 -14.52 21.36
CA ALA A 149 18.83 -14.29 20.96
C ALA A 149 19.75 -15.49 21.27
N ALA A 150 19.48 -16.20 22.38
CA ALA A 150 20.20 -17.44 22.70
C ALA A 150 19.95 -18.52 21.63
N ILE A 151 18.75 -18.61 21.07
CA ILE A 151 18.44 -19.55 19.98
C ILE A 151 19.23 -19.16 18.72
N VAL A 152 19.28 -17.86 18.38
CA VAL A 152 20.05 -17.38 17.23
C VAL A 152 21.54 -17.71 17.40
N ARG A 153 22.13 -17.40 18.56
CA ARG A 153 23.55 -17.74 18.86
C ARG A 153 23.80 -19.24 18.77
N ARG A 154 22.88 -20.08 19.26
CA ARG A 154 22.94 -21.53 19.17
C ARG A 154 22.99 -22.00 17.72
N ILE A 155 22.14 -21.45 16.85
CA ILE A 155 22.11 -21.81 15.42
C ILE A 155 23.46 -21.46 14.74
N TYR A 156 24.04 -20.31 15.07
CA TYR A 156 25.36 -19.94 14.57
C TYR A 156 26.46 -20.85 15.09
N GLN A 157 26.43 -21.20 16.39
CA GLN A 157 27.39 -22.11 17.00
C GLN A 157 27.31 -23.52 16.41
N ASP A 158 26.11 -24.09 16.26
CA ASP A 158 25.92 -25.39 15.62
C ASP A 158 26.51 -25.43 14.20
N PHE A 159 26.36 -24.35 13.44
CA PHE A 159 26.94 -24.22 12.10
C PHE A 159 28.48 -24.14 12.15
N LEU A 160 29.07 -23.41 13.09
CA LEU A 160 30.51 -23.27 13.31
C LEU A 160 31.13 -24.60 13.79
N ASP A 161 30.42 -25.37 14.59
CA ASP A 161 30.80 -26.71 15.05
C ASP A 161 30.72 -27.76 13.93
N GLY A 162 30.37 -27.36 12.71
CA GLY A 162 30.34 -28.23 11.54
C GLY A 162 29.01 -28.97 11.31
N LYS A 163 27.99 -28.80 12.17
CA LYS A 163 26.70 -29.43 11.98
C LYS A 163 26.02 -28.96 10.68
N SER A 164 25.32 -29.87 10.05
CA SER A 164 24.43 -29.53 8.94
C SER A 164 23.17 -28.80 9.47
N ARG A 165 22.53 -27.99 8.61
CA ARG A 165 21.26 -27.36 8.97
C ARG A 165 20.16 -28.36 9.34
N LEU A 166 20.19 -29.56 8.74
CA LEU A 166 19.24 -30.64 9.05
C LEU A 166 19.46 -31.20 10.47
N GLU A 167 20.72 -31.34 10.88
CA GLU A 167 21.05 -31.76 12.26
C GLU A 167 20.61 -30.71 13.29
N THR A 168 20.86 -29.42 13.00
CA THR A 168 20.39 -28.33 13.85
C THR A 168 18.86 -28.27 13.92
N GLU A 169 18.16 -28.46 12.79
CA GLU A 169 16.69 -28.53 12.73
C GLU A 169 16.15 -29.64 13.65
N ARG A 170 16.72 -30.85 13.55
CA ARG A 170 16.31 -31.99 14.37
C ARG A 170 16.58 -31.77 15.86
N ALA A 171 17.72 -31.18 16.20
CA ALA A 171 18.06 -30.87 17.59
C ALA A 171 17.08 -29.84 18.19
N LEU A 172 16.78 -28.76 17.49
CA LEU A 172 15.82 -27.74 17.93
C LEU A 172 14.41 -28.33 18.07
N ASP A 173 14.00 -29.21 17.15
CA ASP A 173 12.70 -29.87 17.22
C ASP A 173 12.58 -30.85 18.41
N ALA A 174 13.63 -31.62 18.67
CA ALA A 174 13.69 -32.53 19.83
C ALA A 174 13.63 -31.80 21.18
N GLU A 175 14.21 -30.60 21.24
CA GLU A 175 14.15 -29.73 22.42
C GLU A 175 12.85 -28.92 22.51
N GLY A 176 11.90 -29.07 21.56
CA GLY A 176 10.65 -28.33 21.52
C GLY A 176 10.79 -26.86 21.17
N ILE A 177 11.94 -26.42 20.66
CA ILE A 177 12.21 -25.02 20.30
C ILE A 177 11.50 -24.71 18.98
N ARG A 178 10.79 -23.60 18.94
CA ARG A 178 9.92 -23.19 17.82
C ARG A 178 10.30 -21.81 17.29
N THR A 179 9.90 -21.55 16.05
CA THR A 179 10.00 -20.22 15.43
C THR A 179 9.08 -19.22 16.12
N ILE A 180 9.22 -17.92 15.83
CA ILE A 180 8.34 -16.85 16.33
C ILE A 180 6.85 -17.14 16.08
N ASN A 181 6.53 -17.90 15.04
CA ASN A 181 5.15 -18.26 14.68
C ASN A 181 4.70 -19.60 15.29
N GLY A 182 5.49 -20.20 16.19
CA GLY A 182 5.18 -21.49 16.82
C GLY A 182 5.41 -22.71 15.93
N CYS A 183 5.97 -22.55 14.73
CA CYS A 183 6.26 -23.62 13.80
C CYS A 183 7.63 -24.26 14.09
N ARG A 184 7.86 -25.47 13.57
CA ARG A 184 9.19 -26.08 13.54
C ARG A 184 10.14 -25.27 12.68
N PHE A 185 11.42 -25.26 13.05
CA PHE A 185 12.46 -24.75 12.16
C PHE A 185 12.60 -25.66 10.94
N GLN A 186 12.88 -25.07 9.80
CA GLN A 186 13.13 -25.75 8.55
C GLN A 186 14.48 -25.29 7.99
N ASP A 187 15.10 -26.04 7.10
CA ASP A 187 16.36 -25.67 6.44
C ASP A 187 16.35 -24.25 5.88
N SER A 188 15.24 -23.87 5.26
CA SER A 188 15.06 -22.51 4.71
C SER A 188 15.05 -21.42 5.79
N SER A 189 14.46 -21.70 6.96
CA SER A 189 14.44 -20.77 8.10
C SER A 189 15.83 -20.59 8.70
N LEU A 190 16.58 -21.68 8.88
CA LEU A 190 17.94 -21.66 9.38
C LEU A 190 18.88 -20.92 8.40
N LYS A 191 18.74 -21.20 7.10
CA LYS A 191 19.46 -20.44 6.06
C LYS A 191 19.16 -18.95 6.14
N CYS A 192 17.88 -18.58 6.29
CA CYS A 192 17.48 -17.17 6.42
C CYS A 192 18.12 -16.51 7.65
N ILE A 193 18.17 -17.21 8.81
CA ILE A 193 18.84 -16.72 10.03
C ILE A 193 20.34 -16.54 9.79
N LEU A 194 21.03 -17.54 9.27
CA LEU A 194 22.46 -17.51 9.04
C LEU A 194 22.92 -16.45 8.01
N THR A 195 22.03 -16.02 7.11
CA THR A 195 22.34 -15.02 6.08
C THR A 195 21.76 -13.63 6.34
N ASN A 196 21.09 -13.42 7.47
CA ASN A 196 20.47 -12.14 7.74
C ASN A 196 21.39 -11.18 8.47
N ILE A 197 21.90 -10.19 7.76
CA ILE A 197 22.79 -9.16 8.29
C ILE A 197 22.21 -8.38 9.47
N THR A 198 20.90 -8.39 9.67
CA THR A 198 20.25 -7.71 10.79
C THR A 198 20.79 -8.19 12.14
N TYR A 199 21.24 -9.44 12.24
CA TYR A 199 21.85 -9.95 13.48
C TYR A 199 23.16 -9.30 13.86
N THR A 200 23.82 -8.58 12.93
CA THR A 200 25.06 -7.82 13.19
C THR A 200 24.82 -6.36 13.60
N GLY A 201 23.59 -5.98 13.96
CA GLY A 201 23.27 -4.60 14.30
C GLY A 201 23.00 -3.68 13.10
N ASN A 202 23.07 -4.22 11.89
CA ASN A 202 22.93 -3.46 10.65
C ASN A 202 21.62 -3.78 9.92
N LEU A 203 21.13 -2.85 9.11
CA LEU A 203 19.96 -3.05 8.28
C LEU A 203 20.29 -2.88 6.79
N ILE A 204 19.67 -3.70 5.96
CA ILE A 204 19.55 -3.42 4.52
C ILE A 204 18.10 -3.16 4.24
N LEU A 205 17.80 -1.96 3.76
CA LEU A 205 16.45 -1.51 3.39
C LEU A 205 16.27 -1.59 1.87
N GLN A 206 15.01 -1.62 1.42
CA GLN A 206 14.64 -1.76 0.00
C GLN A 206 15.08 -3.09 -0.63
N LYS A 207 15.03 -4.19 0.15
CA LYS A 207 15.23 -5.57 -0.34
C LYS A 207 14.13 -6.03 -1.29
N GLU A 208 12.96 -5.40 -1.19
CA GLU A 208 11.77 -5.66 -2.02
C GLU A 208 11.12 -4.34 -2.41
N TYR A 209 10.42 -4.34 -3.54
CA TYR A 209 9.64 -3.20 -4.00
C TYR A 209 8.35 -3.64 -4.68
N ILE A 210 7.38 -2.73 -4.76
CA ILE A 210 6.12 -2.94 -5.47
C ILE A 210 6.29 -2.41 -6.89
N THR A 211 6.09 -3.27 -7.89
CA THR A 211 6.22 -2.92 -9.31
C THR A 211 5.07 -2.06 -9.77
N ASP A 212 3.84 -2.49 -9.48
CA ASP A 212 2.61 -1.78 -9.83
C ASP A 212 1.78 -1.56 -8.56
N PRO A 213 1.44 -0.30 -8.23
CA PRO A 213 0.59 0.01 -7.10
C PRO A 213 -0.80 -0.62 -7.17
N ILE A 214 -1.32 -0.85 -8.37
CA ILE A 214 -2.65 -1.44 -8.59
C ILE A 214 -2.64 -2.92 -8.26
N ASP A 215 -1.64 -3.65 -8.76
CA ASP A 215 -1.49 -5.09 -8.54
C ASP A 215 -0.96 -5.43 -7.13
N GLY A 216 -0.29 -4.49 -6.47
CA GLY A 216 0.29 -4.66 -5.13
C GLY A 216 1.38 -5.75 -5.02
N LYS A 217 1.82 -6.32 -6.16
CA LYS A 217 2.79 -7.42 -6.19
C LYS A 217 4.17 -6.94 -5.77
N ARG A 218 4.75 -7.64 -4.79
CA ARG A 218 6.13 -7.41 -4.34
C ARG A 218 7.11 -8.22 -5.18
N LYS A 219 8.21 -7.57 -5.57
CA LYS A 219 9.34 -8.18 -6.25
C LYS A 219 10.61 -8.00 -5.41
N LYS A 220 11.46 -9.03 -5.35
CA LYS A 220 12.79 -8.90 -4.75
C LYS A 220 13.63 -7.93 -5.57
N ASN A 221 14.36 -7.06 -4.88
CA ASN A 221 15.29 -6.13 -5.49
C ASN A 221 16.64 -6.82 -5.69
N HIS A 222 16.98 -7.08 -6.93
CA HIS A 222 18.26 -7.68 -7.34
C HIS A 222 19.26 -6.63 -7.87
N GLY A 223 19.00 -5.33 -7.61
CA GLY A 223 19.80 -4.22 -8.09
C GLY A 223 19.05 -3.27 -9.02
N GLU A 224 17.74 -3.54 -9.30
CA GLU A 224 16.91 -2.67 -10.12
C GLU A 224 16.66 -1.29 -9.43
N LEU A 225 16.63 -1.29 -8.11
CA LEU A 225 16.53 -0.08 -7.28
C LEU A 225 17.67 -0.01 -6.26
N PRO A 226 18.10 1.18 -5.82
CA PRO A 226 19.09 1.33 -4.77
C PRO A 226 18.67 0.59 -3.50
N GLN A 227 19.61 -0.15 -2.88
CA GLN A 227 19.45 -0.68 -1.53
C GLN A 227 20.20 0.22 -0.56
N PHE A 228 19.64 0.42 0.63
CA PHE A 228 20.24 1.27 1.64
C PHE A 228 20.80 0.41 2.77
N PHE A 229 22.13 0.45 2.93
CA PHE A 229 22.80 -0.14 4.08
C PHE A 229 22.87 0.88 5.20
N VAL A 230 22.40 0.52 6.37
CA VAL A 230 22.42 1.37 7.58
C VAL A 230 23.13 0.62 8.68
N ALA A 231 24.26 1.17 9.12
CA ALA A 231 25.08 0.58 10.16
C ALA A 231 24.58 0.96 11.56
N ASP A 232 24.85 0.09 12.53
CA ASP A 232 24.72 0.34 13.97
C ASP A 232 23.33 0.85 14.41
N THR A 233 22.28 0.27 13.81
CA THR A 233 20.90 0.66 14.10
C THR A 233 20.37 0.09 15.41
N HIS A 234 20.95 -1.02 15.90
CA HIS A 234 20.55 -1.74 17.09
C HIS A 234 21.68 -2.64 17.62
N GLU A 235 21.52 -3.16 18.82
CA GLU A 235 22.48 -4.08 19.44
C GLU A 235 22.64 -5.36 18.61
N ALA A 236 23.86 -5.77 18.34
CA ALA A 236 24.17 -6.99 17.61
C ALA A 236 23.99 -8.24 18.48
N ILE A 237 23.34 -9.28 17.94
CA ILE A 237 23.29 -10.62 18.55
C ILE A 237 24.53 -11.42 18.15
N ILE A 238 25.01 -11.24 16.94
CA ILE A 238 26.17 -11.90 16.34
C ILE A 238 27.16 -10.83 15.94
N ASP A 239 28.42 -10.99 16.33
CA ASP A 239 29.47 -10.07 15.91
C ASP A 239 29.75 -10.18 14.40
N ARG A 240 30.27 -9.11 13.83
CA ARG A 240 30.51 -9.01 12.39
C ARG A 240 31.48 -10.06 11.87
N GLY A 241 32.54 -10.37 12.64
CA GLY A 241 33.54 -11.37 12.26
C GLY A 241 32.95 -12.76 12.15
N THR A 242 32.17 -13.17 13.13
CA THR A 242 31.42 -14.43 13.13
C THR A 242 30.46 -14.52 11.95
N PHE A 243 29.71 -13.46 11.68
CA PHE A 243 28.79 -13.41 10.53
C PHE A 243 29.56 -13.60 9.21
N ASP A 244 30.61 -12.83 8.97
CA ASP A 244 31.38 -12.85 7.74
C ASP A 244 32.04 -14.22 7.54
N PHE A 245 32.57 -14.85 8.59
CA PHE A 245 33.10 -16.21 8.54
C PHE A 245 32.02 -17.24 8.12
N VAL A 246 30.82 -17.15 8.71
CA VAL A 246 29.70 -18.02 8.34
C VAL A 246 29.30 -17.83 6.87
N GLN A 247 29.29 -16.60 6.33
CA GLN A 247 29.03 -16.38 4.90
C GLN A 247 30.08 -17.05 3.99
N GLN A 248 31.36 -16.90 4.34
CA GLN A 248 32.46 -17.54 3.60
C GLN A 248 32.35 -19.07 3.63
N GLU A 249 32.10 -19.66 4.80
CA GLU A 249 31.94 -21.09 4.95
C GLU A 249 30.72 -21.63 4.22
N MET A 250 29.60 -20.90 4.23
CA MET A 250 28.42 -21.25 3.42
C MET A 250 28.74 -21.23 1.92
N ALA A 251 29.49 -20.25 1.46
CA ALA A 251 29.93 -20.16 0.06
C ALA A 251 30.87 -21.34 -0.30
N ARG A 252 31.82 -21.66 0.59
CA ARG A 252 32.74 -22.80 0.44
C ARG A 252 31.98 -24.13 0.34
N ARG A 253 31.04 -24.41 1.26
CA ARG A 253 30.24 -25.64 1.25
C ARG A 253 29.38 -25.74 -0.01
N ARG A 254 28.87 -24.61 -0.52
CA ARG A 254 28.09 -24.58 -1.78
C ARG A 254 28.95 -24.88 -3.02
N ALA A 255 30.21 -24.53 -3.02
CA ALA A 255 31.11 -24.77 -4.12
C ALA A 255 31.62 -26.25 -4.20
N LEU A 256 31.50 -26.97 -3.07
CA LEU A 256 31.95 -28.38 -2.95
C LEU A 256 30.83 -29.42 -3.22
N GLY A 257 29.55 -29.00 -3.23
CA GLY A 257 28.38 -29.86 -3.47
C GLY A 257 27.58 -29.43 -4.66
#